data_8e497bf4008091e4c2f9a14886455fe9
#
_entry.id   8e497bf4008091e4c2f9a14886455fe9
#
_cell.length_a   1.000
_cell.length_b   1.000
_cell.length_c   1.000
_cell.angle_alpha   90.00
_cell.angle_beta   90.00
_cell.angle_gamma   90.00
#
_symmetry.space_group_name_H-M   'P 1'
#
loop_
_entity.id
_entity.type
_entity.pdbx_description
1 polymer ?
#
loop_
_entity_poly.entity_id
_entity_poly.type
_entity_poly.pdbx_seq_one_letter_code
_entity_poly.pdbx_strand_id
1 'polypeptide(L)'
;MDDRARILGNFLGADGRLHTIPTKRSKRLVVLDHLAQCFEPGRTYTEAEVSDTLQRFHPDYAALRRYLVDEQYLTREGNVYWRSGGTFEV
;
A
#
# COMPACT_ATOMS: atom_id res chain seq x y z
N MET A 1 -21.35 -6.91 6.73
CA MET A 1 -20.30 -7.75 6.16
C MET A 1 -19.26 -6.88 5.48
N ASP A 2 -18.00 -7.16 5.68
CA ASP A 2 -16.94 -6.30 5.21
C ASP A 2 -16.48 -6.71 3.80
N ASP A 3 -16.88 -5.93 2.79
CA ASP A 3 -16.46 -6.13 1.39
C ASP A 3 -14.94 -6.03 1.25
N ARG A 4 -14.29 -5.28 2.14
CA ARG A 4 -12.86 -5.09 2.15
C ARG A 4 -12.11 -6.42 2.32
N ALA A 5 -12.52 -7.23 3.30
CA ALA A 5 -11.89 -8.53 3.54
C ALA A 5 -12.03 -9.44 2.32
N ARG A 6 -13.19 -9.42 1.67
CA ARG A 6 -13.45 -10.21 0.46
C ARG A 6 -12.55 -9.76 -0.68
N ILE A 7 -12.44 -8.45 -0.90
CA ILE A 7 -11.59 -7.89 -1.96
C ILE A 7 -10.13 -8.27 -1.71
N LEU A 8 -9.64 -8.08 -0.49
CA LEU A 8 -8.27 -8.45 -0.14
C LEU A 8 -8.02 -9.95 -0.38
N GLY A 9 -8.99 -10.80 0.00
CA GLY A 9 -8.86 -12.25 -0.22
C GLY A 9 -8.78 -12.63 -1.69
N ASN A 10 -9.35 -11.82 -2.59
CA ASN A 10 -9.28 -12.07 -4.03
C ASN A 10 -7.93 -11.68 -4.63
N PHE A 11 -7.18 -10.77 -4.00
CA PHE A 11 -5.92 -10.25 -4.54
C PHE A 11 -4.69 -10.71 -3.78
N LEU A 12 -4.83 -11.11 -2.52
CA LEU A 12 -3.72 -11.64 -1.72
C LEU A 12 -3.71 -13.16 -1.75
N GLY A 13 -2.53 -13.72 -1.96
CA GLY A 13 -2.33 -15.16 -1.84
C GLY A 13 -2.21 -15.62 -0.39
N ALA A 14 -2.09 -16.93 -0.19
CA ALA A 14 -1.90 -17.52 1.13
C ALA A 14 -0.61 -17.05 1.79
N ASP A 15 0.37 -16.62 0.99
CA ASP A 15 1.64 -16.07 1.46
C ASP A 15 1.57 -14.57 1.76
N GLY A 16 0.41 -13.95 1.60
CA GLY A 16 0.22 -12.53 1.81
C GLY A 16 0.67 -11.65 0.64
N ARG A 17 1.13 -12.24 -0.45
CA ARG A 17 1.58 -11.47 -1.62
C ARG A 17 0.42 -11.20 -2.57
N LEU A 18 0.52 -10.07 -3.29
CA LEU A 18 -0.45 -9.74 -4.33
C LEU A 18 -0.21 -10.60 -5.57
N HIS A 19 -1.27 -11.19 -6.09
CA HIS A 19 -1.23 -11.87 -7.39
C HIS A 19 -1.12 -10.88 -8.52
N THR A 20 -1.85 -9.78 -8.39
CA THR A 20 -1.91 -8.70 -9.37
C THR A 20 -2.34 -7.41 -8.68
N ILE A 21 -1.96 -6.29 -9.26
CA ILE A 21 -2.43 -4.98 -8.81
C ILE A 21 -3.80 -4.75 -9.46
N PRO A 22 -4.87 -4.49 -8.67
CA PRO A 22 -6.20 -4.30 -9.25
C PRO A 22 -6.24 -3.13 -10.22
N THR A 23 -6.83 -3.33 -11.40
CA THR A 23 -7.00 -2.26 -12.38
C THR A 23 -8.14 -1.33 -12.00
N LYS A 24 -9.18 -1.87 -11.35
CA LYS A 24 -10.31 -1.05 -10.90
C LYS A 24 -9.90 -0.26 -9.67
N ARG A 25 -10.05 1.07 -9.75
CA ARG A 25 -9.58 1.97 -8.70
C ARG A 25 -10.19 1.65 -7.33
N SER A 26 -11.50 1.37 -7.27
CA SER A 26 -12.17 1.07 -5.99
C SER A 26 -11.54 -0.14 -5.29
N LYS A 27 -11.16 -1.16 -6.05
CA LYS A 27 -10.49 -2.34 -5.51
C LYS A 27 -9.03 -2.05 -5.18
N ARG A 28 -8.36 -1.27 -6.03
CA ARG A 28 -6.99 -0.87 -5.80
C ARG A 28 -6.85 -0.06 -4.50
N LEU A 29 -7.82 0.82 -4.20
CA LEU A 29 -7.79 1.60 -2.97
C LEU A 29 -7.83 0.70 -1.73
N VAL A 30 -8.58 -0.39 -1.76
CA VAL A 30 -8.61 -1.35 -0.66
C VAL A 30 -7.24 -2.00 -0.46
N VAL A 31 -6.62 -2.42 -1.55
CA VAL A 31 -5.27 -3.01 -1.51
C VAL A 31 -4.24 -2.00 -1.00
N LEU A 32 -4.29 -0.76 -1.50
CA LEU A 32 -3.36 0.29 -1.09
C LEU A 32 -3.51 0.63 0.39
N ASP A 33 -4.74 0.65 0.90
CA ASP A 33 -4.97 0.88 2.32
C ASP A 33 -4.35 -0.24 3.16
N HIS A 34 -4.47 -1.48 2.71
CA HIS A 34 -3.82 -2.61 3.36
C HIS A 34 -2.29 -2.45 3.40
N LEU A 35 -1.69 -2.04 2.28
CA LEU A 35 -0.25 -1.82 2.20
C LEU A 35 0.20 -0.64 3.07
N ALA A 36 -0.64 0.40 3.16
CA ALA A 36 -0.34 1.57 3.99
C ALA A 36 -0.18 1.21 5.46
N GLN A 37 -0.84 0.15 5.91
CA GLN A 37 -0.72 -0.32 7.29
C GLN A 37 0.68 -0.79 7.66
N CYS A 38 1.55 -1.04 6.67
CA CYS A 38 2.94 -1.42 6.89
C CYS A 38 3.80 -0.23 7.34
N PHE A 39 3.28 0.98 7.24
CA PHE A 39 4.02 2.21 7.58
C PHE A 39 3.42 2.86 8.81
N GLU A 40 4.26 3.17 9.79
CA GLU A 40 3.82 3.79 11.03
C GLU A 40 3.54 5.28 10.84
N PRO A 41 2.38 5.78 11.28
CA PRO A 41 2.14 7.23 11.30
C PRO A 41 3.18 7.93 12.16
N GLY A 42 3.66 9.09 11.69
CA GLY A 42 4.66 9.88 12.42
C GLY A 42 6.09 9.46 12.19
N ARG A 43 6.31 8.37 11.45
CA ARG A 43 7.66 7.92 11.11
C ARG A 43 7.98 8.26 9.66
N THR A 44 9.23 8.65 9.38
CA THR A 44 9.70 8.86 8.01
C THR A 44 10.47 7.64 7.50
N TYR A 45 10.44 7.47 6.18
CA TYR A 45 11.07 6.35 5.49
C TYR A 45 11.83 6.87 4.29
N THR A 46 12.94 6.23 3.95
CA THR A 46 13.61 6.51 2.67
C THR A 46 12.86 5.79 1.55
N GLU A 47 13.10 6.20 0.30
CA GLU A 47 12.52 5.51 -0.85
C GLU A 47 12.93 4.04 -0.88
N ALA A 48 14.18 3.73 -0.52
CA ALA A 48 14.66 2.35 -0.47
C ALA A 48 13.87 1.53 0.55
N GLU A 49 13.61 2.09 1.72
CA GLU A 49 12.83 1.40 2.77
C GLU A 49 11.39 1.13 2.31
N VAL A 50 10.77 2.12 1.65
CA VAL A 50 9.41 1.96 1.10
C VAL A 50 9.42 0.86 0.04
N SER A 51 10.39 0.91 -0.88
CA SER A 51 10.51 -0.08 -1.96
C SER A 51 10.74 -1.48 -1.42
N ASP A 52 11.59 -1.64 -0.41
CA ASP A 52 11.85 -2.93 0.23
C ASP A 52 10.59 -3.52 0.85
N THR A 53 9.79 -2.70 1.50
CA THR A 53 8.53 -3.14 2.10
C THR A 53 7.55 -3.59 1.01
N LEU A 54 7.38 -2.79 -0.04
CA LEU A 54 6.41 -3.07 -1.11
C LEU A 54 6.84 -4.26 -1.97
N GLN A 55 8.14 -4.46 -2.15
CA GLN A 55 8.68 -5.58 -2.91
C GLN A 55 8.27 -6.93 -2.32
N ARG A 56 8.00 -6.98 -1.02
CA ARG A 56 7.51 -8.20 -0.37
C ARG A 56 6.13 -8.60 -0.83
N PHE A 57 5.36 -7.66 -1.39
CA PHE A 57 3.99 -7.89 -1.84
C PHE A 57 3.90 -8.12 -3.34
N HIS A 58 4.71 -7.43 -4.13
CA HIS A 58 4.61 -7.52 -5.59
C HIS A 58 5.91 -7.03 -6.24
N PRO A 59 6.35 -7.68 -7.34
CA PRO A 59 7.57 -7.26 -8.03
C PRO A 59 7.50 -5.83 -8.58
N ASP A 60 6.32 -5.36 -8.97
CA ASP A 60 6.13 -3.99 -9.46
C ASP A 60 5.90 -3.03 -8.29
N TYR A 61 6.87 -2.99 -7.38
CA TYR A 61 6.81 -2.13 -6.20
C TYR A 61 6.87 -0.65 -6.58
N ALA A 62 7.48 -0.30 -7.71
CA ALA A 62 7.53 1.09 -8.17
C ALA A 62 6.13 1.60 -8.50
N ALA A 63 5.29 0.77 -9.14
CA ALA A 63 3.90 1.13 -9.38
C ALA A 63 3.12 1.30 -8.09
N LEU A 64 3.31 0.37 -7.13
CA LEU A 64 2.65 0.45 -5.82
C LEU A 64 3.05 1.73 -5.08
N ARG A 65 4.33 2.06 -5.08
CA ARG A 65 4.83 3.28 -4.44
C ARG A 65 4.19 4.53 -5.05
N ARG A 66 4.11 4.58 -6.37
CA ARG A 66 3.49 5.71 -7.08
C ARG A 66 2.00 5.81 -6.75
N TYR A 67 1.27 4.69 -6.77
CA TYR A 67 -0.14 4.69 -6.42
C TYR A 67 -0.37 5.18 -4.99
N LEU A 68 0.46 4.75 -4.05
CA LEU A 68 0.32 5.19 -2.65
C LEU A 68 0.49 6.70 -2.51
N VAL A 69 1.42 7.30 -3.26
CA VAL A 69 1.62 8.75 -3.27
C VAL A 69 0.47 9.45 -3.99
N ASP A 70 0.08 8.95 -5.16
CA ASP A 70 -0.99 9.55 -5.96
C ASP A 70 -2.33 9.57 -5.21
N GLU A 71 -2.61 8.53 -4.44
CA GLU A 71 -3.84 8.44 -3.65
C GLU A 71 -3.69 9.02 -2.25
N GLN A 72 -2.55 9.62 -1.95
CA GLN A 72 -2.28 10.32 -0.70
C GLN A 72 -2.27 9.41 0.54
N TYR A 73 -2.01 8.12 0.36
CA TYR A 73 -1.72 7.24 1.50
C TYR A 73 -0.32 7.48 2.03
N LEU A 74 0.62 7.83 1.15
CA LEU A 74 1.95 8.30 1.51
C LEU A 74 2.16 9.68 0.92
N THR A 75 2.92 10.51 1.63
CA THR A 75 3.43 11.78 1.11
C THR A 75 4.92 11.64 0.88
N ARG A 76 5.40 12.27 -0.16
CA ARG A 76 6.81 12.25 -0.54
C ARG A 76 7.35 13.68 -0.63
N GLU A 77 8.53 13.87 -0.05
CA GLU A 77 9.32 15.08 -0.25
C GLU A 77 10.77 14.66 -0.52
N GLY A 78 11.21 14.81 -1.78
CA GLY A 78 12.50 14.29 -2.19
C GLY A 78 12.57 12.78 -2.01
N ASN A 79 13.53 12.32 -1.21
CA ASN A 79 13.74 10.90 -0.91
C ASN A 79 13.11 10.48 0.42
N VAL A 80 12.27 11.33 1.00
CA VAL A 80 11.63 11.06 2.29
C VAL A 80 10.16 10.83 2.09
N TYR A 81 9.65 9.76 2.69
CA TYR A 81 8.24 9.37 2.63
C TYR A 81 7.67 9.28 4.04
N TRP A 82 6.39 9.56 4.19
CA TRP A 82 5.67 9.33 5.45
C TRP A 82 4.22 9.03 5.16
N ARG A 83 3.60 8.36 6.10
CA ARG A 83 2.19 7.99 5.97
C ARG A 83 1.31 9.20 6.24
N SER A 84 0.41 9.51 5.30
CA SER A 84 -0.50 10.66 5.39
C SER A 84 -1.96 10.25 5.22
N GLY A 85 -2.25 9.00 4.91
CA GLY A 85 -3.61 8.55 4.68
C GLY A 85 -3.81 7.08 4.99
N GLY A 86 -4.93 6.54 4.52
CA GLY A 86 -5.35 5.20 4.83
C GLY A 86 -6.13 5.13 6.15
N THR A 87 -6.54 3.93 6.53
CA THR A 87 -7.28 3.72 7.77
C THR A 87 -6.35 3.80 8.96
N PHE A 88 -6.73 4.61 9.95
CA PHE A 88 -6.04 4.71 11.24
C PHE A 88 -6.92 4.09 12.30
N GLU A 89 -6.34 3.21 13.11
CA GLU A 89 -7.05 2.67 14.26
C GLU A 89 -7.11 3.71 15.38
N VAL A 90 -8.25 3.77 16.03
CA VAL A 90 -8.50 4.70 17.14
C VAL A 90 -8.63 3.94 18.43
#